data_7f35fdfda53d8bde52806169c72c9bcd
#
_entry.id   7f35fdfda53d8bde52806169c72c9bcd
#
_cell.length_a   1.000
_cell.length_b   1.000
_cell.length_c   1.000
_cell.angle_alpha   90.00
_cell.angle_beta   90.00
_cell.angle_gamma   90.00
#
_symmetry.space_group_name_H-M   'P 1'
#
loop_
_entity.id
_entity.type
_entity.pdbx_description
1 polymer ?
#
loop_
_entity_poly.entity_id
_entity_poly.type
_entity_poly.pdbx_seq_one_letter_code
_entity_poly.pdbx_strand_id
1 'polypeptide(L)'
;SISAHPELMNINYNTSNTDWFHLNGVDYNEYRDQIIFSSHYMNEIYVIDHSTTTAEAATHTGGNSGHGGDFLYRWGNPAAYGMSGTTNFNVVHDGHMGAQGTPYENYLVGYNNKGGTNSKSAVDRIIPPFADDANTAYTLSTTTYSPASYSWRYPLSSANDSKGNSQELPNGN
;
A
#
# COMPACT_ATOMS: atom_id res chain seq x y z
N SER A 1 -3.87 -20.90 7.37
CA SER A 1 -4.24 -20.41 6.02
C SER A 1 -3.87 -18.94 5.92
N ILE A 2 -3.45 -18.45 4.76
CA ILE A 2 -3.07 -17.04 4.60
C ILE A 2 -4.23 -16.08 4.93
N SER A 3 -5.44 -16.49 4.70
CA SER A 3 -6.63 -15.69 5.04
C SER A 3 -6.85 -15.53 6.56
N ALA A 4 -6.22 -16.36 7.38
CA ALA A 4 -6.22 -16.20 8.84
C ALA A 4 -5.10 -15.25 9.33
N HIS A 5 -4.18 -14.87 8.43
CA HIS A 5 -3.02 -14.01 8.70
C HIS A 5 -2.85 -13.00 7.57
N PRO A 6 -3.81 -12.08 7.39
CA PRO A 6 -3.76 -11.09 6.31
C PRO A 6 -2.62 -10.08 6.48
N GLU A 7 -2.02 -10.00 7.67
CA GLU A 7 -0.85 -9.21 8.00
C GLU A 7 0.46 -9.79 7.43
N LEU A 8 0.42 -11.03 6.90
CA LEU A 8 1.61 -11.71 6.38
C LEU A 8 1.67 -11.66 4.85
N MET A 9 2.90 -11.75 4.32
CA MET A 9 3.15 -11.90 2.90
C MET A 9 2.78 -13.29 2.41
N ASN A 10 1.93 -13.36 1.37
CA ASN A 10 1.65 -14.62 0.68
C ASN A 10 2.65 -14.85 -0.45
N ILE A 11 3.73 -15.54 -0.16
CA ILE A 11 4.79 -15.87 -1.13
C ILE A 11 4.33 -16.84 -2.23
N ASN A 12 3.15 -17.45 -2.07
CA ASN A 12 2.59 -18.41 -3.03
C ASN A 12 1.54 -17.82 -3.95
N TYR A 13 1.24 -16.53 -3.87
CA TYR A 13 0.18 -15.91 -4.65
C TYR A 13 0.48 -15.86 -6.15
N ASN A 14 1.72 -15.56 -6.52
CA ASN A 14 2.13 -15.36 -7.91
C ASN A 14 3.35 -16.22 -8.30
N THR A 15 3.30 -17.50 -8.00
CA THR A 15 4.44 -18.43 -8.17
C THR A 15 4.76 -18.80 -9.62
N SER A 16 3.90 -18.46 -10.58
CA SER A 16 4.14 -18.68 -12.01
C SER A 16 5.17 -17.72 -12.61
N ASN A 17 5.52 -16.66 -11.88
CA ASN A 17 6.47 -15.63 -12.32
C ASN A 17 7.74 -15.72 -11.47
N THR A 18 8.92 -15.77 -12.09
CA THR A 18 10.20 -15.74 -11.37
C THR A 18 10.41 -14.41 -10.64
N ASP A 19 9.91 -13.32 -11.21
CA ASP A 19 9.84 -12.00 -10.59
C ASP A 19 8.45 -11.79 -9.93
N TRP A 20 8.14 -12.66 -8.98
CA TRP A 20 6.78 -12.78 -8.42
C TRP A 20 6.31 -11.57 -7.62
N PHE A 21 7.23 -10.82 -7.03
CA PHE A 21 6.89 -9.69 -6.16
C PHE A 21 7.06 -8.34 -6.86
N HIS A 22 8.19 -8.10 -7.51
CA HIS A 22 8.52 -6.88 -8.25
C HIS A 22 8.22 -5.61 -7.46
N LEU A 23 8.96 -5.40 -6.36
CA LEU A 23 8.91 -4.18 -5.58
C LEU A 23 9.41 -3.00 -6.44
N ASN A 24 8.66 -1.91 -6.49
CA ASN A 24 8.91 -0.84 -7.47
C ASN A 24 8.75 0.59 -6.93
N GLY A 25 8.20 0.77 -5.76
CA GLY A 25 8.11 2.05 -5.06
C GLY A 25 8.46 1.85 -3.60
N VAL A 26 9.24 2.76 -3.03
CA VAL A 26 9.57 2.79 -1.60
C VAL A 26 9.56 4.23 -1.14
N ASP A 27 8.85 4.49 -0.05
CA ASP A 27 8.76 5.79 0.60
C ASP A 27 8.98 5.64 2.10
N TYR A 28 9.55 6.65 2.74
CA TYR A 28 9.71 6.69 4.19
C TYR A 28 8.93 7.87 4.78
N ASN A 29 7.94 7.55 5.58
CA ASN A 29 7.20 8.54 6.35
C ASN A 29 7.86 8.76 7.71
N GLU A 30 8.61 9.85 7.83
CA GLU A 30 9.35 10.19 9.05
C GLU A 30 8.41 10.43 10.25
N TYR A 31 7.28 11.06 10.04
CA TYR A 31 6.32 11.36 11.12
C TYR A 31 5.78 10.08 11.78
N ARG A 32 5.52 9.05 10.97
CA ARG A 32 4.97 7.78 11.42
C ARG A 32 6.06 6.75 11.75
N ASP A 33 7.29 7.02 11.36
CA ASP A 33 8.41 6.08 11.38
C ASP A 33 8.06 4.76 10.66
N GLN A 34 7.53 4.89 9.44
CA GLN A 34 7.01 3.78 8.66
C GLN A 34 7.56 3.80 7.24
N ILE A 35 7.75 2.61 6.68
CA ILE A 35 8.09 2.44 5.26
C ILE A 35 6.84 2.03 4.51
N ILE A 36 6.58 2.73 3.40
CA ILE A 36 5.54 2.42 2.44
C ILE A 36 6.20 1.84 1.19
N PHE A 37 5.68 0.77 0.64
CA PHE A 37 6.19 0.23 -0.61
C PHE A 37 5.10 -0.40 -1.46
N SER A 38 5.31 -0.44 -2.76
CA SER A 38 4.38 -1.02 -3.72
C SER A 38 4.96 -2.21 -4.47
N SER A 39 4.10 -3.14 -4.87
CA SER A 39 4.44 -4.31 -5.66
C SER A 39 3.61 -4.39 -6.93
N HIS A 40 4.31 -4.46 -8.06
CA HIS A 40 3.72 -4.56 -9.39
C HIS A 40 2.79 -5.77 -9.52
N TYR A 41 3.30 -6.96 -9.22
CA TYR A 41 2.56 -8.21 -9.47
C TYR A 41 1.59 -8.60 -8.38
N MET A 42 1.77 -8.07 -7.17
CA MET A 42 0.78 -8.23 -6.11
C MET A 42 -0.38 -7.26 -6.28
N ASN A 43 -0.21 -6.16 -7.01
CA ASN A 43 -1.18 -5.07 -7.13
C ASN A 43 -1.57 -4.48 -5.77
N GLU A 44 -0.57 -4.27 -4.92
CA GLU A 44 -0.77 -3.78 -3.56
C GLU A 44 0.28 -2.75 -3.16
N ILE A 45 -0.12 -1.89 -2.22
CA ILE A 45 0.76 -1.05 -1.41
C ILE A 45 0.74 -1.62 0.01
N TYR A 46 1.90 -1.59 0.65
CA TYR A 46 2.14 -2.11 1.99
C TYR A 46 2.74 -1.04 2.89
N VAL A 47 2.46 -1.14 4.18
CA VAL A 47 3.06 -0.32 5.22
C VAL A 47 3.67 -1.23 6.28
N ILE A 48 4.92 -0.97 6.65
CA ILE A 48 5.64 -1.68 7.71
C ILE A 48 6.24 -0.70 8.72
N ASP A 49 6.52 -1.19 9.91
CA ASP A 49 7.19 -0.45 10.97
C ASP A 49 8.68 -0.32 10.66
N HIS A 50 9.19 0.91 10.54
CA HIS A 50 10.61 1.16 10.36
C HIS A 50 11.41 1.12 11.67
N SER A 51 10.76 1.31 12.81
CA SER A 51 11.41 1.37 14.13
C SER A 51 11.98 0.03 14.63
N THR A 52 11.68 -1.07 13.92
CA THR A 52 12.12 -2.41 14.29
C THR A 52 13.63 -2.60 14.13
N THR A 53 14.25 -3.27 15.11
CA THR A 53 15.57 -3.87 14.90
C THR A 53 15.49 -5.04 13.93
N THR A 54 16.62 -5.46 13.35
CA THR A 54 16.66 -6.66 12.47
C THR A 54 16.11 -7.91 13.17
N ALA A 55 16.32 -8.05 14.48
CA ALA A 55 15.81 -9.19 15.24
C ALA A 55 14.29 -9.13 15.40
N GLU A 56 13.73 -7.96 15.67
CA GLU A 56 12.28 -7.74 15.78
C GLU A 56 11.58 -7.89 14.44
N ALA A 57 12.15 -7.35 13.36
CA ALA A 57 11.62 -7.49 12.00
C ALA A 57 11.53 -8.95 11.52
N ALA A 58 12.27 -9.87 12.13
CA ALA A 58 12.19 -11.31 11.86
C ALA A 58 11.08 -12.02 12.67
N THR A 59 10.31 -11.29 13.47
CA THR A 59 9.26 -11.81 14.36
C THR A 59 7.95 -11.07 14.15
N HIS A 60 6.90 -11.49 14.88
CA HIS A 60 5.58 -10.87 14.89
C HIS A 60 5.38 -9.87 16.03
N THR A 61 6.47 -9.47 16.72
CA THR A 61 6.42 -8.56 17.87
C THR A 61 7.63 -7.65 17.88
N GLY A 62 7.49 -6.45 18.49
CA GLY A 62 8.55 -5.45 18.55
C GLY A 62 8.32 -4.26 17.66
N GLY A 63 9.25 -3.31 17.68
CA GLY A 63 9.07 -1.99 17.10
C GLY A 63 8.07 -1.14 17.89
N ASN A 64 7.88 0.11 17.46
CA ASN A 64 6.93 1.03 18.09
C ASN A 64 5.48 0.58 17.91
N SER A 65 5.18 -0.12 16.81
CA SER A 65 3.85 -0.66 16.53
C SER A 65 3.53 -1.94 17.33
N GLY A 66 4.55 -2.63 17.85
CA GLY A 66 4.41 -3.91 18.53
C GLY A 66 4.19 -5.12 17.61
N HIS A 67 4.26 -4.94 16.29
CA HIS A 67 3.93 -5.96 15.29
C HIS A 67 5.17 -6.57 14.59
N GLY A 68 6.38 -6.18 14.99
CA GLY A 68 7.61 -6.69 14.39
C GLY A 68 7.67 -6.42 12.88
N GLY A 69 7.91 -7.45 12.07
CA GLY A 69 7.99 -7.33 10.62
C GLY A 69 6.67 -7.55 9.86
N ASP A 70 5.55 -7.68 10.57
CA ASP A 70 4.25 -7.84 9.94
C ASP A 70 3.78 -6.55 9.25
N PHE A 71 2.89 -6.68 8.28
CA PHE A 71 2.27 -5.50 7.67
C PHE A 71 1.38 -4.79 8.67
N LEU A 72 1.61 -3.52 8.88
CA LEU A 72 0.70 -2.65 9.63
C LEU A 72 -0.57 -2.37 8.82
N TYR A 73 -0.40 -2.26 7.51
CA TYR A 73 -1.48 -2.05 6.57
C TYR A 73 -1.11 -2.56 5.18
N ARG A 74 -2.13 -2.95 4.43
CA ARG A 74 -2.00 -3.31 3.01
C ARG A 74 -3.27 -2.93 2.28
N TRP A 75 -3.14 -2.55 0.99
CA TRP A 75 -4.30 -2.19 0.20
C TRP A 75 -4.06 -2.41 -1.29
N GLY A 76 -5.12 -2.83 -1.99
CA GLY A 76 -5.15 -2.92 -3.45
C GLY A 76 -5.71 -4.23 -3.98
N ASN A 77 -5.31 -5.38 -3.42
CA ASN A 77 -5.68 -6.70 -3.95
C ASN A 77 -6.01 -7.72 -2.86
N PRO A 78 -7.27 -7.82 -2.43
CA PRO A 78 -7.66 -8.79 -1.40
C PRO A 78 -7.35 -10.25 -1.74
N ALA A 79 -7.36 -10.63 -3.01
CA ALA A 79 -7.03 -12.00 -3.42
C ALA A 79 -5.58 -12.40 -3.06
N ALA A 80 -4.65 -11.45 -2.97
CA ALA A 80 -3.26 -11.71 -2.62
C ALA A 80 -3.10 -12.29 -1.20
N TYR A 81 -4.06 -12.07 -0.31
CA TYR A 81 -4.09 -12.65 1.03
C TYR A 81 -5.32 -13.51 1.30
N GLY A 82 -5.91 -14.05 0.22
CA GLY A 82 -6.97 -15.06 0.31
C GLY A 82 -8.33 -14.52 0.71
N MET A 83 -8.57 -13.21 0.55
CA MET A 83 -9.82 -12.55 0.85
C MET A 83 -10.61 -12.22 -0.42
N SER A 84 -11.93 -12.06 -0.26
CA SER A 84 -12.80 -11.59 -1.33
C SER A 84 -12.86 -10.07 -1.34
N GLY A 85 -12.90 -9.48 -2.53
CA GLY A 85 -13.02 -8.04 -2.70
C GLY A 85 -12.57 -7.60 -4.09
N THR A 86 -12.67 -6.30 -4.35
CA THR A 86 -12.25 -5.71 -5.62
C THR A 86 -10.74 -5.52 -5.62
N THR A 87 -10.07 -5.98 -6.67
CA THR A 87 -8.69 -5.56 -6.94
C THR A 87 -8.71 -4.14 -7.50
N ASN A 88 -8.23 -3.19 -6.71
CA ASN A 88 -8.29 -1.76 -7.03
C ASN A 88 -7.14 -1.29 -7.91
N PHE A 89 -5.95 -1.89 -7.76
CA PHE A 89 -4.82 -1.61 -8.63
C PHE A 89 -4.73 -2.61 -9.78
N ASN A 90 -4.32 -2.10 -10.92
CA ASN A 90 -3.90 -2.92 -12.07
C ASN A 90 -2.55 -2.38 -12.51
N VAL A 91 -1.49 -3.03 -12.04
CA VAL A 91 -0.10 -2.59 -12.08
C VAL A 91 0.10 -1.28 -11.31
N VAL A 92 0.48 -1.40 -10.03
CA VAL A 92 0.77 -0.22 -9.19
C VAL A 92 2.25 0.11 -9.19
N HIS A 93 2.55 1.40 -9.21
CA HIS A 93 3.88 1.98 -8.96
C HIS A 93 3.75 3.12 -7.95
N ASP A 94 4.89 3.54 -7.41
CA ASP A 94 5.01 4.77 -6.64
C ASP A 94 4.04 4.82 -5.43
N GLY A 95 3.98 3.72 -4.66
CA GLY A 95 3.23 3.71 -3.41
C GLY A 95 3.90 4.63 -2.39
N HIS A 96 3.21 5.66 -1.94
CA HIS A 96 3.72 6.61 -0.94
C HIS A 96 2.61 7.19 -0.07
N MET A 97 3.01 7.81 1.04
CA MET A 97 2.12 8.57 1.91
C MET A 97 2.30 10.07 1.65
N GLY A 98 1.21 10.82 1.64
CA GLY A 98 1.28 12.27 1.49
C GLY A 98 2.17 12.92 2.56
N ALA A 99 2.93 13.93 2.17
CA ALA A 99 3.89 14.57 3.04
C ALA A 99 3.22 15.25 4.25
N GLN A 100 3.85 15.10 5.42
CA GLN A 100 3.36 15.71 6.66
C GLN A 100 3.24 17.23 6.54
N GLY A 101 2.17 17.79 7.11
CA GLY A 101 1.87 19.23 7.06
C GLY A 101 1.24 19.69 5.76
N THR A 102 0.93 18.78 4.84
CA THR A 102 0.18 19.06 3.61
C THR A 102 -1.29 18.66 3.75
N PRO A 103 -2.18 19.14 2.87
CA PRO A 103 -3.56 18.66 2.82
C PRO A 103 -3.71 17.16 2.52
N TYR A 104 -2.61 16.50 2.14
CA TYR A 104 -2.58 15.10 1.72
C TYR A 104 -1.88 14.17 2.71
N GLU A 105 -1.42 14.66 3.85
CA GLU A 105 -0.61 13.92 4.84
C GLU A 105 -1.20 12.58 5.28
N ASN A 106 -2.52 12.41 5.18
CA ASN A 106 -3.22 11.19 5.57
C ASN A 106 -3.63 10.32 4.38
N TYR A 107 -3.23 10.67 3.16
CA TYR A 107 -3.54 9.87 1.99
C TYR A 107 -2.42 8.90 1.67
N LEU A 108 -2.80 7.64 1.48
CA LEU A 108 -1.96 6.66 0.79
C LEU A 108 -2.24 6.78 -0.71
N VAL A 109 -1.19 6.94 -1.50
CA VAL A 109 -1.25 7.25 -2.93
C VAL A 109 -0.59 6.15 -3.73
N GLY A 110 -1.13 5.85 -4.91
CA GLY A 110 -0.51 4.93 -5.85
C GLY A 110 -0.75 5.34 -7.29
N TYR A 111 0.28 5.20 -8.13
CA TYR A 111 0.16 5.34 -9.57
C TYR A 111 -0.36 4.02 -10.13
N ASN A 112 -1.60 4.03 -10.62
CA ASN A 112 -2.30 2.87 -11.13
C ASN A 112 -2.18 2.83 -12.66
N ASN A 113 -1.25 2.05 -13.18
CA ASN A 113 -0.87 2.08 -14.60
C ASN A 113 -2.03 1.76 -15.55
N LYS A 114 -2.94 0.88 -15.13
CA LYS A 114 -4.09 0.44 -15.95
C LYS A 114 -5.44 0.63 -15.24
N GLY A 115 -5.48 1.48 -14.20
CA GLY A 115 -6.67 1.67 -13.37
C GLY A 115 -7.75 2.56 -13.97
N GLY A 116 -7.42 3.36 -14.96
CA GLY A 116 -8.35 4.25 -15.64
C GLY A 116 -9.19 3.56 -16.72
N THR A 117 -10.14 4.30 -17.28
CA THR A 117 -10.99 3.82 -18.38
C THR A 117 -10.14 3.44 -19.60
N ASN A 118 -10.46 2.31 -20.22
CA ASN A 118 -9.71 1.75 -21.35
C ASN A 118 -8.24 1.47 -21.02
N SER A 119 -7.95 1.01 -19.82
CA SER A 119 -6.61 0.70 -19.32
C SER A 119 -5.64 1.88 -19.37
N LYS A 120 -6.13 3.11 -19.32
CA LYS A 120 -5.30 4.29 -19.12
C LYS A 120 -4.80 4.35 -17.69
N SER A 121 -3.73 5.09 -17.48
CA SER A 121 -3.19 5.28 -16.13
C SER A 121 -4.09 6.19 -15.30
N ALA A 122 -3.98 6.08 -14.00
CA ALA A 122 -4.64 6.94 -13.03
C ALA A 122 -3.77 7.12 -11.78
N VAL A 123 -4.01 8.17 -11.04
CA VAL A 123 -3.51 8.31 -9.66
C VAL A 123 -4.67 8.06 -8.71
N ASP A 124 -4.50 7.13 -7.79
CA ASP A 124 -5.50 6.77 -6.80
C ASP A 124 -5.05 7.18 -5.40
N ARG A 125 -5.99 7.69 -4.60
CA ARG A 125 -5.78 8.04 -3.19
C ARG A 125 -6.82 7.37 -2.32
N ILE A 126 -6.36 6.93 -1.15
CA ILE A 126 -7.22 6.47 -0.06
C ILE A 126 -6.79 7.11 1.25
N ILE A 127 -7.71 7.15 2.20
CA ILE A 127 -7.37 7.38 3.61
C ILE A 127 -7.42 5.99 4.28
N PRO A 128 -6.31 5.47 4.77
CA PRO A 128 -6.30 4.24 5.55
C PRO A 128 -7.17 4.37 6.80
N PRO A 129 -7.72 3.26 7.32
CA PRO A 129 -8.52 3.27 8.54
C PRO A 129 -7.59 3.39 9.77
N PHE A 130 -7.17 4.61 10.08
CA PHE A 130 -6.35 4.86 11.25
C PHE A 130 -7.08 4.48 12.54
N ALA A 131 -6.33 3.96 13.51
CA ALA A 131 -6.84 3.46 14.79
C ALA A 131 -6.57 4.43 15.95
N ASP A 132 -5.79 5.49 15.71
CA ASP A 132 -5.40 6.49 16.69
C ASP A 132 -5.59 7.93 16.16
N ASP A 133 -5.69 8.89 17.07
CA ASP A 133 -5.88 10.30 16.72
C ASP A 133 -4.65 10.93 16.03
N ALA A 134 -3.46 10.33 16.24
CA ALA A 134 -2.23 10.77 15.59
C ALA A 134 -2.08 10.21 14.16
N ASN A 135 -2.97 9.32 13.72
CA ASN A 135 -2.92 8.65 12.42
C ASN A 135 -1.60 7.87 12.19
N THR A 136 -1.08 7.25 13.24
CA THR A 136 0.16 6.46 13.18
C THR A 136 -0.07 4.94 13.27
N ALA A 137 -1.23 4.52 13.78
CA ALA A 137 -1.65 3.13 13.85
C ALA A 137 -2.83 2.87 12.91
N TYR A 138 -2.98 1.62 12.47
CA TYR A 138 -4.03 1.20 11.56
C TYR A 138 -4.98 0.22 12.22
N THR A 139 -6.24 0.26 11.82
CA THR A 139 -7.20 -0.78 12.20
C THR A 139 -6.84 -2.06 11.45
N LEU A 140 -6.33 -3.04 12.18
CA LEU A 140 -6.03 -4.36 11.62
C LEU A 140 -7.33 -5.07 11.26
N SER A 141 -7.35 -5.68 10.09
CA SER A 141 -8.52 -6.40 9.61
C SER A 141 -8.31 -7.90 9.72
N THR A 142 -9.34 -8.61 10.19
CA THR A 142 -9.43 -10.07 10.09
C THR A 142 -10.14 -10.51 8.79
N THR A 143 -10.50 -9.55 7.96
CA THR A 143 -11.16 -9.72 6.66
C THR A 143 -10.43 -8.89 5.61
N THR A 144 -11.13 -8.36 4.61
CA THR A 144 -10.53 -7.44 3.64
C THR A 144 -10.22 -6.10 4.28
N TYR A 145 -8.99 -5.60 4.07
CA TYR A 145 -8.60 -4.26 4.51
C TYR A 145 -9.43 -3.19 3.82
N SER A 146 -9.96 -2.28 4.62
CA SER A 146 -10.72 -1.12 4.13
C SER A 146 -9.78 0.04 3.73
N PRO A 147 -10.24 0.99 2.91
CA PRO A 147 -11.56 1.07 2.27
C PRO A 147 -11.69 0.10 1.09
N ALA A 148 -12.93 -0.23 0.72
CA ALA A 148 -13.21 -1.15 -0.39
C ALA A 148 -12.82 -0.59 -1.77
N SER A 149 -12.68 0.73 -1.88
CA SER A 149 -12.31 1.44 -3.12
C SER A 149 -11.53 2.71 -2.79
N TYR A 150 -10.89 3.28 -3.82
CA TYR A 150 -10.25 4.58 -3.71
C TYR A 150 -11.27 5.67 -3.32
N SER A 151 -10.81 6.66 -2.55
CA SER A 151 -11.60 7.84 -2.21
C SER A 151 -11.53 8.93 -3.28
N TRP A 152 -10.45 8.92 -4.06
CA TRP A 152 -10.23 9.86 -5.16
C TRP A 152 -9.39 9.22 -6.25
N ARG A 153 -9.72 9.56 -7.51
CA ARG A 153 -8.96 9.13 -8.68
C ARG A 153 -8.81 10.28 -9.67
N TYR A 154 -7.59 10.49 -10.13
CA TYR A 154 -7.30 11.34 -11.27
C TYR A 154 -6.96 10.47 -12.49
N PRO A 155 -7.85 10.40 -13.49
CA PRO A 155 -7.57 9.65 -14.71
C PRO A 155 -6.63 10.43 -15.61
N LEU A 156 -5.62 9.74 -16.12
CA LEU A 156 -4.69 10.31 -17.12
C LEU A 156 -5.22 10.11 -18.54
N SER A 157 -4.79 10.99 -19.47
CA SER A 157 -5.17 10.90 -20.87
C SER A 157 -4.42 9.81 -21.64
N SER A 158 -3.30 9.31 -21.07
CA SER A 158 -2.43 8.29 -21.67
C SER A 158 -2.36 7.05 -20.83
N ALA A 159 -1.94 5.93 -21.42
CA ALA A 159 -1.55 4.72 -20.72
C ALA A 159 -0.03 4.68 -20.56
N ASN A 160 0.42 4.17 -19.42
CA ASN A 160 1.81 3.78 -19.21
C ASN A 160 1.81 2.39 -18.57
N ASP A 161 2.29 1.40 -19.31
CA ASP A 161 2.12 0.00 -18.93
C ASP A 161 3.11 -0.50 -17.89
N SER A 162 4.18 0.24 -17.62
CA SER A 162 5.30 -0.35 -16.88
C SER A 162 5.99 0.54 -15.86
N LYS A 163 5.70 1.82 -15.80
CA LYS A 163 6.34 2.79 -14.89
C LYS A 163 5.40 3.96 -14.62
N GLY A 164 5.76 4.82 -13.71
CA GLY A 164 5.04 6.05 -13.42
C GLY A 164 5.20 6.45 -11.98
N ASN A 165 5.01 7.73 -11.74
CA ASN A 165 4.95 8.31 -10.42
C ASN A 165 3.96 9.48 -10.41
N SER A 166 3.62 9.90 -9.21
CA SER A 166 2.84 11.11 -8.95
C SER A 166 3.46 11.85 -7.78
N GLN A 167 3.30 13.14 -7.76
CA GLN A 167 3.77 13.96 -6.65
C GLN A 167 2.76 15.05 -6.36
N GLU A 168 2.38 15.15 -5.11
CA GLU A 168 1.61 16.29 -4.62
C GLU A 168 2.54 17.45 -4.35
N LEU A 169 2.14 18.63 -4.83
CA LEU A 169 2.89 19.85 -4.58
C LEU A 169 2.37 20.54 -3.30
N PRO A 170 3.23 21.31 -2.60
CA PRO A 170 2.83 22.00 -1.36
C PRO A 170 1.64 22.95 -1.51
N ASN A 171 1.37 23.42 -2.74
CA ASN A 171 0.25 24.30 -3.06
C ASN A 171 -1.07 23.54 -3.31
N GLY A 172 -1.09 22.23 -3.18
CA GLY A 172 -2.29 21.42 -3.35
C GLY A 172 -2.58 20.95 -4.78
N ASN A 173 -1.62 21.09 -5.69
CA ASN A 173 -1.73 20.58 -7.07
C ASN A 173 -1.09 19.21 -7.21
#